data_e9aa1db5169c71bee4435c9059d91017
#
_entry.id   e9aa1db5169c71bee4435c9059d91017
#
_cell.length_a   1.000
_cell.length_b   1.000
_cell.length_c   1.000
_cell.angle_alpha   90.00
_cell.angle_beta   90.00
_cell.angle_gamma   90.00
#
_symmetry.space_group_name_H-M   'P 1'
#
loop_
_entity.id
_entity.type
_entity.pdbx_description
1 polymer ?
#
loop_
_entity_poly.entity_id
_entity_poly.type
_entity_poly.pdbx_seq_one_letter_code
_entity_poly.pdbx_strand_id
1 'polypeptide(L)'
;VEMREERGLTIVELGTSLGVTTAYLAMPDSRNRVLTFEGCASVAEVAEENWQKLNVKNIQCVVGAIDAVVLSRELSCVDVAFVDANHTYAGAREYFNVLASMVHEKSVIVVDDIHYSSEMERAWKEICEDERVTSTMDLYQMGLVFFDPHYWHRNYRMRL
;
A
#
# COMPACT_ATOMS: atom_id res chain seq x y z
N VAL A 1 -18.35 5.70 -12.40
CA VAL A 1 -18.05 6.55 -11.22
C VAL A 1 -18.99 6.16 -10.08
N GLU A 2 -20.32 6.06 -10.31
CA GLU A 2 -21.31 5.79 -9.26
C GLU A 2 -21.17 4.44 -8.53
N MET A 3 -20.83 3.36 -9.23
CA MET A 3 -20.74 2.02 -8.61
C MET A 3 -19.59 1.82 -7.61
N ARG A 4 -18.56 2.69 -7.60
CA ARG A 4 -17.43 2.60 -6.64
C ARG A 4 -17.73 3.25 -5.30
N GLU A 5 -18.49 4.33 -5.28
CA GLU A 5 -18.89 4.99 -4.04
C GLU A 5 -19.78 4.10 -3.18
N GLU A 6 -20.47 3.12 -3.80
CA GLU A 6 -21.37 2.21 -3.09
C GLU A 6 -20.69 1.04 -2.38
N ARG A 7 -19.52 0.57 -2.85
CA ARG A 7 -18.90 -0.68 -2.34
C ARG A 7 -17.81 -0.52 -1.27
N GLY A 8 -17.29 0.68 -1.05
CA GLY A 8 -16.09 0.92 -0.27
C GLY A 8 -14.81 0.56 -1.06
N LEU A 9 -13.65 0.87 -0.51
CA LEU A 9 -12.35 0.63 -1.10
C LEU A 9 -11.74 -0.69 -0.62
N THR A 10 -11.03 -1.38 -1.50
CA THR A 10 -10.11 -2.46 -1.15
C THR A 10 -8.73 -1.86 -0.92
N ILE A 11 -8.27 -1.91 0.32
CA ILE A 11 -7.02 -1.30 0.76
C ILE A 11 -6.08 -2.41 1.23
N VAL A 12 -4.83 -2.36 0.79
CA VAL A 12 -3.77 -3.29 1.19
C VAL A 12 -2.67 -2.53 1.92
N GLU A 13 -2.23 -3.05 3.05
CA GLU A 13 -1.07 -2.54 3.77
C GLU A 13 -0.04 -3.65 3.95
N LEU A 14 1.19 -3.38 3.59
CA LEU A 14 2.33 -4.26 3.82
C LEU A 14 3.18 -3.66 4.93
N GLY A 15 3.14 -4.27 6.13
CA GLY A 15 3.74 -3.75 7.36
C GLY A 15 2.71 -3.14 8.30
N THR A 16 2.06 -3.99 9.09
CA THR A 16 1.02 -3.58 10.07
C THR A 16 1.60 -2.82 11.26
N SER A 17 2.75 -3.29 11.77
CA SER A 17 3.34 -2.79 13.02
C SER A 17 2.29 -2.74 14.14
N LEU A 18 2.15 -1.64 14.85
CA LEU A 18 1.16 -1.47 15.93
C LEU A 18 -0.27 -1.17 15.43
N GLY A 19 -0.51 -1.21 14.13
CA GLY A 19 -1.83 -1.05 13.51
C GLY A 19 -2.38 0.37 13.50
N VAL A 20 -1.52 1.38 13.67
CA VAL A 20 -1.93 2.81 13.68
C VAL A 20 -2.33 3.25 12.28
N THR A 21 -1.45 3.07 11.30
CA THR A 21 -1.74 3.39 9.89
C THR A 21 -2.95 2.60 9.39
N THR A 22 -3.01 1.30 9.72
CA THR A 22 -4.15 0.43 9.41
C THR A 22 -5.47 1.02 9.89
N ALA A 23 -5.52 1.51 11.13
CA ALA A 23 -6.71 2.15 11.69
C ALA A 23 -7.11 3.40 10.90
N TYR A 24 -6.14 4.26 10.56
CA TYR A 24 -6.40 5.45 9.74
C TYR A 24 -6.92 5.12 8.34
N LEU A 25 -6.47 4.01 7.74
CA LEU A 25 -6.94 3.53 6.45
C LEU A 25 -8.37 2.96 6.54
N ALA A 26 -8.72 2.33 7.66
CA ALA A 26 -10.00 1.66 7.86
C ALA A 26 -11.13 2.58 8.33
N MET A 27 -10.84 3.54 9.19
CA MET A 27 -11.83 4.37 9.88
C MET A 27 -12.66 5.32 9.00
N PRO A 28 -12.12 5.89 7.89
CA PRO A 28 -12.87 6.86 7.09
C PRO A 28 -14.18 6.34 6.53
N ASP A 29 -14.25 5.04 6.22
CA ASP A 29 -15.48 4.40 5.74
C ASP A 29 -15.52 2.94 6.19
N SER A 30 -16.54 2.56 6.96
CA SER A 30 -16.71 1.18 7.45
C SER A 30 -16.99 0.16 6.32
N ARG A 31 -17.30 0.61 5.11
CA ARG A 31 -17.45 -0.22 3.92
C ARG A 31 -16.09 -0.59 3.29
N ASN A 32 -15.00 0.12 3.63
CA ASN A 32 -13.66 -0.24 3.19
C ASN A 32 -13.30 -1.64 3.71
N ARG A 33 -12.60 -2.41 2.91
CA ARG A 33 -11.94 -3.64 3.32
C ARG A 33 -10.44 -3.38 3.38
N VAL A 34 -9.86 -3.45 4.57
CA VAL A 34 -8.41 -3.31 4.76
C VAL A 34 -7.82 -4.68 5.02
N LEU A 35 -6.89 -5.08 4.17
CA LEU A 35 -6.05 -6.27 4.33
C LEU A 35 -4.64 -5.82 4.68
N THR A 36 -4.14 -6.21 5.85
CA THR A 36 -2.81 -5.83 6.32
C THR A 36 -1.96 -7.05 6.65
N PHE A 37 -0.65 -6.95 6.50
CA PHE A 37 0.30 -8.05 6.64
C PHE A 37 1.34 -7.72 7.70
N GLU A 38 1.55 -8.63 8.66
CA GLU A 38 2.54 -8.51 9.73
C GLU A 38 3.34 -9.81 9.88
N GLY A 39 4.67 -9.70 9.84
CA GLY A 39 5.56 -10.85 9.97
C GLY A 39 5.63 -11.43 11.40
N CYS A 40 5.39 -10.60 12.41
CA CYS A 40 5.53 -10.94 13.81
C CYS A 40 4.16 -11.11 14.49
N ALA A 41 3.83 -12.34 14.92
CA ALA A 41 2.54 -12.64 15.54
C ALA A 41 2.26 -11.79 16.80
N SER A 42 3.25 -11.59 17.66
CA SER A 42 3.07 -10.79 18.87
C SER A 42 2.84 -9.30 18.60
N VAL A 43 3.35 -8.77 17.48
CA VAL A 43 3.08 -7.40 17.05
C VAL A 43 1.66 -7.30 16.48
N ALA A 44 1.25 -8.28 15.67
CA ALA A 44 -0.11 -8.37 15.15
C ALA A 44 -1.17 -8.44 16.26
N GLU A 45 -0.92 -9.20 17.33
CA GLU A 45 -1.81 -9.25 18.50
C GLU A 45 -2.02 -7.87 19.12
N VAL A 46 -0.96 -7.07 19.27
CA VAL A 46 -1.05 -5.70 19.79
C VAL A 46 -1.87 -4.81 18.86
N ALA A 47 -1.66 -4.94 17.54
CA ALA A 47 -2.44 -4.20 16.56
C ALA A 47 -3.95 -4.54 16.64
N GLU A 48 -4.28 -5.83 16.73
CA GLU A 48 -5.66 -6.29 16.90
C GLU A 48 -6.32 -5.75 18.18
N GLU A 49 -5.61 -5.75 19.31
CA GLU A 49 -6.10 -5.13 20.55
C GLU A 49 -6.38 -3.63 20.38
N ASN A 50 -5.52 -2.92 19.65
CA ASN A 50 -5.71 -1.50 19.37
C ASN A 50 -6.96 -1.26 18.53
N TRP A 51 -7.19 -2.03 17.48
CA TRP A 51 -8.40 -1.91 16.65
C TRP A 51 -9.67 -2.28 17.41
N GLN A 52 -9.61 -3.27 18.29
CA GLN A 52 -10.74 -3.61 19.18
C GLN A 52 -11.09 -2.43 20.09
N LYS A 53 -10.09 -1.79 20.72
CA LYS A 53 -10.29 -0.60 21.57
C LYS A 53 -10.90 0.58 20.79
N LEU A 54 -10.54 0.72 19.51
CA LEU A 54 -11.07 1.73 18.59
C LEU A 54 -12.43 1.34 17.94
N ASN A 55 -12.91 0.10 18.19
CA ASN A 55 -14.11 -0.47 17.57
C ASN A 55 -14.06 -0.47 16.03
N VAL A 56 -12.86 -0.66 15.45
CA VAL A 56 -12.65 -0.80 14.00
C VAL A 56 -12.77 -2.28 13.63
N LYS A 57 -13.64 -2.62 12.67
CA LYS A 57 -14.02 -4.03 12.38
C LYS A 57 -13.77 -4.45 10.93
N ASN A 58 -13.40 -3.54 10.08
CA ASN A 58 -13.22 -3.74 8.65
C ASN A 58 -11.75 -4.00 8.26
N ILE A 59 -10.98 -4.59 9.19
CA ILE A 59 -9.58 -4.96 9.03
C ILE A 59 -9.45 -6.48 9.10
N GLN A 60 -8.66 -7.05 8.19
CA GLN A 60 -8.18 -8.42 8.21
C GLN A 60 -6.66 -8.39 8.29
N CYS A 61 -6.07 -8.94 9.36
CA CYS A 61 -4.63 -9.09 9.51
C CYS A 61 -4.20 -10.50 9.07
N VAL A 62 -3.19 -10.57 8.23
CA VAL A 62 -2.53 -11.81 7.83
C VAL A 62 -1.16 -11.87 8.48
N VAL A 63 -0.98 -12.83 9.37
CA VAL A 63 0.29 -13.02 10.09
C VAL A 63 1.19 -13.97 9.30
N GLY A 64 2.41 -13.53 9.01
CA GLY A 64 3.42 -14.30 8.30
C GLY A 64 4.20 -13.47 7.28
N ALA A 65 5.07 -14.14 6.55
CA ALA A 65 5.84 -13.48 5.49
C ALA A 65 4.88 -12.94 4.41
N ILE A 66 5.21 -11.75 3.91
CA ILE A 66 4.48 -11.16 2.77
C ILE A 66 4.86 -11.98 1.54
N ASP A 67 3.88 -12.72 1.01
CA ASP A 67 4.05 -13.61 -0.13
C ASP A 67 3.12 -13.17 -1.27
N ALA A 68 3.67 -13.06 -2.47
CA ALA A 68 2.93 -12.73 -3.68
C ALA A 68 1.73 -13.69 -3.93
N VAL A 69 1.88 -14.97 -3.57
CA VAL A 69 0.81 -15.98 -3.72
C VAL A 69 -0.34 -15.70 -2.75
N VAL A 70 -0.04 -15.31 -1.52
CA VAL A 70 -1.07 -14.95 -0.52
C VAL A 70 -1.80 -13.69 -0.97
N LEU A 71 -1.06 -12.65 -1.39
CA LEU A 71 -1.65 -11.43 -1.95
C LEU A 71 -2.61 -11.72 -3.10
N SER A 72 -2.19 -12.53 -4.07
CA SER A 72 -2.99 -12.86 -5.26
C SER A 72 -4.22 -13.73 -4.97
N ARG A 73 -4.21 -14.51 -3.88
CA ARG A 73 -5.37 -15.31 -3.44
C ARG A 73 -6.42 -14.47 -2.73
N GLU A 74 -5.98 -13.51 -1.93
CA GLU A 74 -6.87 -12.67 -1.12
C GLU A 74 -7.48 -11.51 -1.90
N LEU A 75 -6.83 -11.10 -3.01
CA LEU A 75 -7.14 -9.87 -3.72
C LEU A 75 -7.20 -10.10 -5.22
N SER A 76 -8.26 -9.59 -5.83
CA SER A 76 -8.39 -9.52 -7.30
C SER A 76 -8.18 -8.11 -7.85
N CYS A 77 -8.35 -7.10 -7.00
CA CYS A 77 -8.21 -5.68 -7.37
C CYS A 77 -7.93 -4.85 -6.12
N VAL A 78 -7.05 -3.88 -6.24
CA VAL A 78 -6.62 -2.99 -5.14
C VAL A 78 -6.92 -1.56 -5.53
N ASP A 79 -7.62 -0.81 -4.67
CA ASP A 79 -7.88 0.61 -4.84
C ASP A 79 -6.72 1.45 -4.26
N VAL A 80 -6.23 1.07 -3.06
CA VAL A 80 -5.10 1.73 -2.39
C VAL A 80 -4.16 0.68 -1.83
N ALA A 81 -2.86 0.81 -2.09
CA ALA A 81 -1.83 0.02 -1.42
C ALA A 81 -0.88 0.93 -0.64
N PHE A 82 -0.55 0.56 0.59
CA PHE A 82 0.47 1.20 1.42
C PHE A 82 1.59 0.20 1.69
N VAL A 83 2.81 0.50 1.24
CA VAL A 83 3.98 -0.37 1.33
C VAL A 83 4.96 0.23 2.32
N ASP A 84 5.00 -0.33 3.53
CA ASP A 84 5.85 0.05 4.65
C ASP A 84 6.50 -1.22 5.25
N ALA A 85 7.16 -2.00 4.41
CA ALA A 85 7.78 -3.24 4.84
C ALA A 85 9.06 -3.52 4.05
N ASN A 86 10.03 -4.18 4.72
CA ASN A 86 11.24 -4.72 4.09
C ASN A 86 11.97 -3.67 3.20
N HIS A 87 12.45 -2.60 3.82
CA HIS A 87 13.11 -1.45 3.16
C HIS A 87 14.43 -1.82 2.46
N THR A 88 14.35 -2.82 1.56
CA THR A 88 15.42 -3.25 0.67
C THR A 88 14.99 -3.05 -0.79
N TYR A 89 15.97 -2.92 -1.68
CA TYR A 89 15.69 -2.85 -3.12
C TYR A 89 14.84 -4.02 -3.63
N ALA A 90 15.22 -5.26 -3.26
CA ALA A 90 14.52 -6.46 -3.71
C ALA A 90 13.07 -6.51 -3.21
N GLY A 91 12.85 -6.24 -1.91
CA GLY A 91 11.51 -6.24 -1.32
C GLY A 91 10.61 -5.17 -1.92
N ALA A 92 11.08 -3.93 -2.03
CA ALA A 92 10.29 -2.84 -2.60
C ALA A 92 9.88 -3.12 -4.06
N ARG A 93 10.80 -3.68 -4.87
CA ARG A 93 10.51 -4.06 -6.26
C ARG A 93 9.56 -5.24 -6.38
N GLU A 94 9.70 -6.25 -5.54
CA GLU A 94 8.82 -7.42 -5.51
C GLU A 94 7.40 -6.99 -5.14
N TYR A 95 7.22 -6.25 -4.05
CA TYR A 95 5.92 -5.78 -3.60
C TYR A 95 5.25 -4.86 -4.63
N PHE A 96 6.01 -3.92 -5.20
CA PHE A 96 5.49 -3.08 -6.27
C PHE A 96 5.01 -3.92 -7.47
N ASN A 97 5.80 -4.89 -7.93
CA ASN A 97 5.44 -5.70 -9.10
C ASN A 97 4.15 -6.50 -8.88
N VAL A 98 3.99 -7.09 -7.70
CA VAL A 98 2.78 -7.83 -7.35
C VAL A 98 1.58 -6.90 -7.30
N LEU A 99 1.67 -5.79 -6.57
CA LEU A 99 0.58 -4.83 -6.42
C LEU A 99 0.21 -4.18 -7.76
N ALA A 100 1.19 -3.82 -8.58
CA ALA A 100 0.96 -3.22 -9.90
C ALA A 100 0.27 -4.17 -10.90
N SER A 101 0.21 -5.47 -10.62
CA SER A 101 -0.60 -6.43 -11.39
C SER A 101 -2.07 -6.47 -10.96
N MET A 102 -2.42 -5.83 -9.84
CA MET A 102 -3.76 -5.85 -9.22
C MET A 102 -4.44 -4.49 -9.22
N VAL A 103 -3.77 -3.46 -9.72
CA VAL A 103 -4.30 -2.09 -9.76
C VAL A 103 -5.18 -1.86 -11.00
N HIS A 104 -5.92 -0.78 -10.95
CA HIS A 104 -6.68 -0.21 -12.06
C HIS A 104 -6.36 1.28 -12.18
N GLU A 105 -6.92 1.95 -13.18
CA GLU A 105 -6.64 3.36 -13.49
C GLU A 105 -6.78 4.35 -12.31
N LYS A 106 -7.67 4.06 -11.35
CA LYS A 106 -7.92 4.93 -10.18
C LYS A 106 -7.20 4.48 -8.92
N SER A 107 -6.35 3.45 -9.02
CA SER A 107 -5.58 2.96 -7.88
C SER A 107 -4.42 3.89 -7.56
N VAL A 108 -4.01 3.85 -6.29
CA VAL A 108 -2.82 4.54 -5.81
C VAL A 108 -1.97 3.55 -5.01
N ILE A 109 -0.68 3.47 -5.32
CA ILE A 109 0.30 2.79 -4.46
C ILE A 109 1.11 3.86 -3.74
N VAL A 110 1.18 3.78 -2.42
CA VAL A 110 2.04 4.59 -1.56
C VAL A 110 3.22 3.72 -1.14
N VAL A 111 4.44 4.18 -1.37
CA VAL A 111 5.67 3.52 -0.94
C VAL A 111 6.32 4.40 0.12
N ASP A 112 6.47 3.87 1.33
CA ASP A 112 7.11 4.60 2.41
C ASP A 112 8.64 4.51 2.35
N ASP A 113 9.31 5.44 3.00
CA ASP A 113 10.77 5.47 3.16
C ASP A 113 11.58 5.44 1.84
N ILE A 114 11.07 6.09 0.77
CA ILE A 114 11.69 6.07 -0.56
C ILE A 114 13.13 6.62 -0.61
N HIS A 115 13.53 7.39 0.39
CA HIS A 115 14.90 7.94 0.55
C HIS A 115 15.65 7.40 1.78
N TYR A 116 15.15 6.32 2.41
CA TYR A 116 15.76 5.72 3.60
C TYR A 116 17.19 5.22 3.35
N SER A 117 17.47 4.68 2.17
CA SER A 117 18.75 4.11 1.78
C SER A 117 18.98 4.23 0.28
N SER A 118 20.25 4.03 -0.16
CA SER A 118 20.56 3.97 -1.59
C SER A 118 19.83 2.83 -2.33
N GLU A 119 19.50 1.75 -1.63
CA GLU A 119 18.68 0.66 -2.18
C GLU A 119 17.24 1.12 -2.43
N MET A 120 16.63 1.83 -1.48
CA MET A 120 15.28 2.36 -1.62
C MET A 120 15.21 3.46 -2.68
N GLU A 121 16.21 4.35 -2.75
CA GLU A 121 16.30 5.36 -3.81
C GLU A 121 16.38 4.72 -5.21
N ARG A 122 17.15 3.64 -5.33
CA ARG A 122 17.23 2.87 -6.58
C ARG A 122 15.90 2.21 -6.92
N ALA A 123 15.24 1.57 -5.95
CA ALA A 123 13.93 0.96 -6.14
C ALA A 123 12.89 2.01 -6.57
N TRP A 124 12.85 3.15 -5.88
CA TRP A 124 11.95 4.26 -6.21
C TRP A 124 12.17 4.78 -7.63
N LYS A 125 13.43 4.98 -8.02
CA LYS A 125 13.75 5.42 -9.38
C LYS A 125 13.21 4.46 -10.43
N GLU A 126 13.42 3.14 -10.25
CA GLU A 126 12.93 2.13 -11.18
C GLU A 126 11.40 2.00 -11.17
N ILE A 127 10.74 2.27 -10.04
CA ILE A 127 9.26 2.38 -9.96
C ILE A 127 8.77 3.58 -10.79
N CYS A 128 9.44 4.72 -10.68
CA CYS A 128 9.09 5.92 -11.48
C CYS A 128 9.27 5.72 -12.99
N GLU A 129 10.14 4.80 -13.41
CA GLU A 129 10.44 4.49 -14.81
C GLU A 129 9.63 3.28 -15.34
N ASP A 130 8.79 2.65 -14.51
CA ASP A 130 7.99 1.48 -14.89
C ASP A 130 6.89 1.87 -15.91
N GLU A 131 6.76 1.10 -16.99
CA GLU A 131 5.82 1.39 -18.08
C GLU A 131 4.34 1.41 -17.68
N ARG A 132 3.98 0.75 -16.58
CA ARG A 132 2.63 0.73 -16.01
C ARG A 132 2.28 2.02 -15.29
N VAL A 133 3.29 2.78 -14.86
CA VAL A 133 3.13 4.00 -14.06
C VAL A 133 2.89 5.19 -14.97
N THR A 134 1.85 5.95 -14.70
CA THR A 134 1.54 7.17 -15.47
C THR A 134 2.11 8.42 -14.85
N SER A 135 2.07 8.54 -13.53
CA SER A 135 2.75 9.63 -12.83
C SER A 135 3.14 9.23 -11.41
N THR A 136 4.09 9.95 -10.85
CA THR A 136 4.52 9.78 -9.46
C THR A 136 4.62 11.11 -8.75
N MET A 137 4.54 11.05 -7.41
CA MET A 137 4.76 12.20 -6.55
C MET A 137 5.70 11.83 -5.40
N ASP A 138 6.90 12.38 -5.41
CA ASP A 138 7.92 12.24 -4.36
C ASP A 138 7.64 13.30 -3.28
N LEU A 139 7.23 12.86 -2.08
CA LEU A 139 6.95 13.67 -0.89
C LEU A 139 8.09 13.60 0.13
N TYR A 140 9.27 13.16 -0.29
CA TYR A 140 10.48 12.94 0.48
C TYR A 140 10.42 11.65 1.34
N GLN A 141 9.53 11.56 2.33
CA GLN A 141 9.40 10.35 3.15
C GLN A 141 8.70 9.23 2.37
N MET A 142 7.67 9.59 1.61
CA MET A 142 6.89 8.61 0.84
C MET A 142 6.73 9.04 -0.61
N GLY A 143 6.51 8.05 -1.47
CA GLY A 143 6.20 8.22 -2.87
C GLY A 143 4.80 7.74 -3.20
N LEU A 144 4.06 8.51 -4.00
CA LEU A 144 2.77 8.09 -4.53
C LEU A 144 2.92 7.70 -6.00
N VAL A 145 2.28 6.61 -6.39
CA VAL A 145 2.29 6.06 -7.75
C VAL A 145 0.88 5.99 -8.29
N PHE A 146 0.66 6.54 -9.48
CA PHE A 146 -0.63 6.63 -10.15
C PHE A 146 -0.63 5.87 -11.48
N PHE A 147 -1.81 5.38 -11.88
CA PHE A 147 -2.00 4.49 -13.02
C PHE A 147 -3.04 5.01 -14.04
N ASP A 148 -3.61 6.20 -13.83
CA ASP A 148 -4.62 6.76 -14.74
C ASP A 148 -3.98 7.22 -16.06
N PRO A 149 -4.34 6.63 -17.21
CA PRO A 149 -3.74 6.97 -18.51
C PRO A 149 -4.09 8.40 -18.97
N HIS A 150 -5.04 9.06 -18.33
CA HIS A 150 -5.36 10.47 -18.61
C HIS A 150 -4.41 11.44 -17.91
N TYR A 151 -3.60 10.97 -16.94
CA TYR A 151 -2.57 11.79 -16.34
C TYR A 151 -1.37 11.92 -17.29
N TRP A 152 -0.75 13.10 -17.27
CA TRP A 152 0.50 13.33 -17.99
C TRP A 152 1.58 12.44 -17.38
N HIS A 153 2.31 11.70 -18.20
CA HIS A 153 3.45 10.90 -17.75
C HIS A 153 4.52 11.82 -17.16
N ARG A 154 4.51 11.98 -15.84
CA ARG A 154 5.35 12.96 -15.14
C ARG A 154 5.66 12.55 -13.71
N ASN A 155 6.92 12.73 -13.32
CA ASN A 155 7.39 12.55 -11.97
C ASN A 155 7.47 13.92 -11.28
N TYR A 156 6.66 14.10 -10.23
CA TYR A 156 6.63 15.33 -9.44
C TYR A 156 7.48 15.15 -8.19
N ARG A 157 8.25 16.15 -7.83
CA ARG A 157 8.96 16.22 -6.55
C ARG A 157 8.46 17.42 -5.77
N MET A 158 7.86 17.16 -4.62
CA MET A 158 7.43 18.20 -3.70
C MET A 158 8.59 18.52 -2.76
N ARG A 159 8.89 19.81 -2.62
CA ARG A 159 9.79 20.31 -1.58
C ARG A 159 8.93 21.02 -0.55
N LEU A 160 8.92 20.47 0.67
CA LEU A 160 8.30 21.10 1.83
C LEU A 160 9.27 22.14 2.42
#